data_65bb7e5337c961fc888b6bff8a80f787
#
_entry.id   65bb7e5337c961fc888b6bff8a80f787
#
_cell.length_a   1.000
_cell.length_b   1.000
_cell.length_c   1.000
_cell.angle_alpha   90.00
_cell.angle_beta   90.00
_cell.angle_gamma   90.00
#
_symmetry.space_group_name_H-M   'P 1'
#
loop_
_entity.id
_entity.type
_entity.pdbx_description
1 polymer ?
#
loop_
_entity_poly.entity_id
_entity_poly.type
_entity_poly.pdbx_seq_one_letter_code
_entity_poly.pdbx_strand_id
1 'polypeptide(L)'
;MRVVLDLVLDCDVERAWALLHSPAAMRFAMAPVLAPTPVDGAWPSTWPAATAVALDTRMLGVPSGRMTVELHDEVRGDVRIVHDRGGPQSGPLDALSSWRHRMAVSPLPDGRCRFRDRLDVSGAAAPAMWPTLWALWQWRGHRLQVLARREG
;
A
#
# COMPACT_ATOMS: atom_id res chain seq x y z
N MET A 1 -6.49 3.02 -15.69
CA MET A 1 -5.67 4.19 -15.28
C MET A 1 -4.58 3.74 -14.32
N ARG A 2 -3.54 4.54 -14.15
CA ARG A 2 -2.36 4.15 -13.36
C ARG A 2 -1.93 5.26 -12.41
N VAL A 3 -1.60 4.90 -11.16
CA VAL A 3 -0.88 5.75 -10.21
C VAL A 3 0.49 5.13 -10.00
N VAL A 4 1.55 5.93 -10.01
CA VAL A 4 2.93 5.48 -9.80
C VAL A 4 3.59 6.41 -8.81
N LEU A 5 4.30 5.80 -7.84
CA LEU A 5 5.32 6.47 -7.03
C LEU A 5 6.69 5.88 -7.37
N ASP A 6 7.70 6.73 -7.41
CA ASP A 6 9.10 6.34 -7.52
C ASP A 6 9.89 7.23 -6.57
N LEU A 7 10.32 6.66 -5.45
CA LEU A 7 10.85 7.40 -4.31
C LEU A 7 12.16 6.77 -3.84
N VAL A 8 13.00 7.57 -3.21
CA VAL A 8 14.12 7.09 -2.39
C VAL A 8 13.66 7.10 -0.93
N LEU A 9 13.88 5.98 -0.25
CA LEU A 9 13.68 5.86 1.19
C LEU A 9 15.04 5.91 1.88
N ASP A 10 15.13 6.71 2.95
CA ASP A 10 16.36 6.88 3.75
C ASP A 10 16.51 5.72 4.76
N CYS A 11 16.50 4.50 4.24
CA CYS A 11 16.76 3.25 4.95
C CYS A 11 17.25 2.19 3.96
N ASP A 12 17.81 1.11 4.46
CA ASP A 12 18.22 -0.03 3.64
C ASP A 12 17.03 -0.84 3.11
N VAL A 13 17.32 -1.79 2.20
CA VAL A 13 16.30 -2.62 1.56
C VAL A 13 15.61 -3.57 2.54
N GLU A 14 16.32 -4.04 3.58
CA GLU A 14 15.74 -4.94 4.60
C GLU A 14 14.69 -4.21 5.42
N ARG A 15 15.01 -3.00 5.86
CA ARG A 15 14.08 -2.13 6.57
C ARG A 15 12.87 -1.77 5.71
N ALA A 16 13.09 -1.35 4.46
CA ALA A 16 12.01 -1.03 3.54
C ALA A 16 11.10 -2.25 3.31
N TRP A 17 11.68 -3.44 3.14
CA TRP A 17 10.94 -4.70 3.00
C TRP A 17 10.08 -5.00 4.22
N ALA A 18 10.63 -4.86 5.42
CA ALA A 18 9.89 -5.02 6.67
C ALA A 18 8.70 -4.04 6.79
N LEU A 19 8.88 -2.78 6.36
CA LEU A 19 7.80 -1.78 6.34
C LEU A 19 6.65 -2.19 5.42
N LEU A 20 6.93 -2.79 4.25
CA LEU A 20 5.89 -3.26 3.33
C LEU A 20 5.05 -4.40 3.93
N HIS A 21 5.65 -5.22 4.81
CA HIS A 21 4.98 -6.34 5.49
C HIS A 21 4.35 -5.95 6.84
N SER A 22 4.42 -4.68 7.22
CA SER A 22 3.92 -4.18 8.51
C SER A 22 2.52 -3.55 8.39
N PRO A 23 1.47 -4.13 9.01
CA PRO A 23 0.17 -3.47 9.14
C PRO A 23 0.26 -2.11 9.84
N ALA A 24 1.14 -1.99 10.84
CA ALA A 24 1.36 -0.72 11.54
C ALA A 24 1.94 0.36 10.62
N ALA A 25 2.89 0.00 9.73
CA ALA A 25 3.44 0.91 8.74
C ALA A 25 2.38 1.35 7.72
N MET A 26 1.53 0.43 7.24
CA MET A 26 0.41 0.76 6.36
C MET A 26 -0.55 1.75 7.03
N ARG A 27 -0.97 1.48 8.27
CA ARG A 27 -1.86 2.37 9.04
C ARG A 27 -1.25 3.76 9.20
N PHE A 28 0.03 3.84 9.57
CA PHE A 28 0.74 5.11 9.67
C PHE A 28 0.77 5.85 8.33
N ALA A 29 1.07 5.17 7.24
CA ALA A 29 1.18 5.77 5.91
C ALA A 29 -0.16 6.28 5.38
N MET A 30 -1.27 5.63 5.71
CA MET A 30 -2.61 6.02 5.26
C MET A 30 -3.26 7.09 6.14
N ALA A 31 -2.90 7.16 7.43
CA ALA A 31 -3.50 8.11 8.37
C ALA A 31 -3.13 9.58 8.06
N PRO A 32 -4.02 10.55 8.35
CA PRO A 32 -5.41 10.39 8.82
C PRO A 32 -6.44 10.22 7.70
N VAL A 33 -5.98 10.19 6.44
CA VAL A 33 -6.88 10.22 5.26
C VAL A 33 -7.71 8.94 5.19
N LEU A 34 -7.05 7.79 5.33
CA LEU A 34 -7.70 6.49 5.35
C LEU A 34 -7.39 5.77 6.66
N ALA A 35 -8.43 5.33 7.35
CA ALA A 35 -8.34 4.57 8.60
C ALA A 35 -8.94 3.17 8.39
N PRO A 36 -8.09 2.15 8.08
CA PRO A 36 -8.53 0.76 8.02
C PRO A 36 -8.62 0.16 9.42
N THR A 37 -9.56 -0.79 9.60
CA THR A 37 -9.71 -1.61 10.81
C THR A 37 -9.99 -3.06 10.43
N PRO A 38 -9.36 -4.07 11.07
CA PRO A 38 -9.61 -5.47 10.75
C PRO A 38 -11.06 -5.83 11.05
N VAL A 39 -11.68 -6.61 10.17
CA VAL A 39 -13.05 -7.12 10.37
C VAL A 39 -13.09 -8.07 11.56
N ASP A 40 -12.07 -8.90 11.72
CA ASP A 40 -11.96 -9.89 12.81
C ASP A 40 -11.39 -9.30 14.13
N GLY A 41 -11.30 -7.97 14.22
CA GLY A 41 -10.98 -7.24 15.45
C GLY A 41 -9.51 -7.18 15.86
N ALA A 42 -8.63 -8.00 15.31
CA ALA A 42 -7.21 -8.03 15.65
C ALA A 42 -6.30 -7.71 14.47
N TRP A 43 -5.32 -6.83 14.70
CA TRP A 43 -4.26 -6.60 13.73
C TRP A 43 -3.21 -7.72 13.79
N PRO A 44 -2.83 -8.34 12.67
CA PRO A 44 -1.66 -9.20 12.67
C PRO A 44 -0.40 -8.36 12.92
N SER A 45 0.63 -8.97 13.52
CA SER A 45 1.94 -8.32 13.71
C SER A 45 2.66 -8.05 12.38
N THR A 46 2.49 -8.99 11.45
CA THR A 46 2.93 -8.91 10.05
C THR A 46 1.81 -9.42 9.15
N TRP A 47 1.77 -8.97 7.91
CA TRP A 47 0.81 -9.50 6.94
C TRP A 47 1.07 -10.99 6.72
N PRO A 48 0.05 -11.85 6.86
CA PRO A 48 0.21 -13.28 6.57
C PRO A 48 0.43 -13.46 5.06
N ALA A 49 1.40 -14.32 4.70
CA ALA A 49 1.70 -14.58 3.30
C ALA A 49 0.54 -15.28 2.61
N ALA A 50 0.19 -14.82 1.41
CA ALA A 50 -0.84 -15.40 0.53
C ALA A 50 -2.19 -15.66 1.24
N THR A 51 -2.52 -14.81 2.24
CA THR A 51 -3.76 -14.91 3.00
C THR A 51 -4.44 -13.56 3.02
N ALA A 52 -5.70 -13.51 2.59
CA ALA A 52 -6.47 -12.28 2.55
C ALA A 52 -6.88 -11.84 3.96
N VAL A 53 -6.57 -10.59 4.32
CA VAL A 53 -7.03 -9.93 5.54
C VAL A 53 -8.08 -8.90 5.16
N ALA A 54 -9.30 -9.04 5.68
CA ALA A 54 -10.40 -8.12 5.43
C ALA A 54 -10.34 -6.92 6.37
N LEU A 55 -10.51 -5.73 5.79
CA LEU A 55 -10.44 -4.45 6.49
C LEU A 55 -11.67 -3.61 6.15
N ASP A 56 -12.38 -3.14 7.15
CA ASP A 56 -13.33 -2.05 6.98
C ASP A 56 -12.56 -0.72 6.94
N THR A 57 -12.97 0.19 6.08
CA THR A 57 -12.27 1.45 5.85
C THR A 57 -13.13 2.66 6.15
N ARG A 58 -12.48 3.70 6.68
CA ARG A 58 -13.06 5.04 6.83
C ARG A 58 -12.15 6.05 6.12
N MET A 59 -12.73 6.85 5.24
CA MET A 59 -12.02 7.96 4.60
C MET A 59 -12.43 9.27 5.31
N LEU A 60 -11.46 9.96 5.89
CA LEU A 60 -11.68 11.18 6.69
C LEU A 60 -12.79 11.00 7.75
N GLY A 61 -12.83 9.82 8.40
CA GLY A 61 -13.81 9.48 9.43
C GLY A 61 -15.14 8.91 8.91
N VAL A 62 -15.43 9.02 7.61
CA VAL A 62 -16.67 8.50 7.00
C VAL A 62 -16.46 7.06 6.54
N PRO A 63 -17.38 6.11 6.84
CA PRO A 63 -17.29 4.75 6.30
C PRO A 63 -17.17 4.76 4.78
N SER A 64 -16.18 4.07 4.24
CA SER A 64 -15.87 4.08 2.81
C SER A 64 -15.86 2.69 2.15
N GLY A 65 -16.26 1.67 2.90
CA GLY A 65 -16.41 0.31 2.41
C GLY A 65 -15.44 -0.67 3.05
N ARG A 66 -15.28 -1.81 2.40
CA ARG A 66 -14.39 -2.90 2.80
C ARG A 66 -13.36 -3.17 1.72
N MET A 67 -12.17 -3.52 2.13
CA MET A 67 -11.11 -3.99 1.24
C MET A 67 -10.42 -5.22 1.83
N THR A 68 -9.71 -5.95 1.00
CA THR A 68 -8.77 -7.00 1.43
C THR A 68 -7.34 -6.60 1.10
N VAL A 69 -6.40 -7.09 1.90
CA VAL A 69 -4.96 -7.08 1.63
C VAL A 69 -4.50 -8.52 1.56
N GLU A 70 -3.84 -8.91 0.47
CA GLU A 70 -3.32 -10.26 0.26
C GLU A 70 -1.95 -10.17 -0.43
N LEU A 71 -0.88 -10.36 0.32
CA LEU A 71 0.47 -10.13 -0.16
C LEU A 71 1.13 -11.42 -0.71
N HIS A 72 1.71 -11.29 -1.90
CA HIS A 72 2.50 -12.31 -2.55
C HIS A 72 3.87 -11.75 -2.93
N ASP A 73 4.92 -12.41 -2.47
CA ASP A 73 6.29 -11.95 -2.66
C ASP A 73 6.93 -12.55 -3.90
N GLU A 74 7.75 -11.75 -4.56
CA GLU A 74 8.56 -12.14 -5.70
C GLU A 74 9.94 -11.50 -5.59
N VAL A 75 11.01 -12.22 -5.97
CA VAL A 75 12.37 -11.71 -6.03
C VAL A 75 12.89 -11.83 -7.46
N ARG A 76 13.44 -10.73 -7.99
CA ARG A 76 14.08 -10.67 -9.32
C ARG A 76 15.43 -9.98 -9.21
N GLY A 77 16.50 -10.76 -9.13
CA GLY A 77 17.83 -10.23 -8.85
C GLY A 77 17.89 -9.56 -7.49
N ASP A 78 18.25 -8.28 -7.46
CA ASP A 78 18.28 -7.44 -6.26
C ASP A 78 16.95 -6.72 -5.96
N VAL A 79 15.95 -6.88 -6.82
CA VAL A 79 14.62 -6.27 -6.66
C VAL A 79 13.69 -7.23 -5.93
N ARG A 80 13.12 -6.78 -4.80
CA ARG A 80 12.07 -7.48 -4.09
C ARG A 80 10.72 -6.83 -4.40
N ILE A 81 9.73 -7.65 -4.72
CA ILE A 81 8.42 -7.20 -5.20
C ILE A 81 7.33 -7.80 -4.31
N VAL A 82 6.39 -6.97 -3.89
CA VAL A 82 5.14 -7.40 -3.25
C VAL A 82 4.00 -7.14 -4.22
N HIS A 83 3.25 -8.19 -4.53
CA HIS A 83 1.98 -8.10 -5.24
C HIS A 83 0.85 -8.16 -4.22
N ASP A 84 0.10 -7.09 -4.06
CA ASP A 84 -1.14 -7.09 -3.29
C ASP A 84 -2.28 -7.52 -4.23
N ARG A 85 -2.75 -8.75 -4.05
CA ARG A 85 -3.86 -9.36 -4.80
C ARG A 85 -5.22 -9.10 -4.15
N GLY A 86 -5.24 -8.42 -3.02
CA GLY A 86 -6.44 -7.91 -2.42
C GLY A 86 -7.08 -6.81 -3.26
N GLY A 87 -8.01 -6.09 -2.65
CA GLY A 87 -8.67 -4.97 -3.31
C GLY A 87 -10.02 -4.63 -2.69
N PRO A 88 -10.75 -3.69 -3.30
CA PRO A 88 -12.08 -3.30 -2.85
C PRO A 88 -13.06 -4.48 -2.86
N GLN A 89 -13.91 -4.55 -1.83
CA GLN A 89 -14.96 -5.56 -1.68
C GLN A 89 -16.34 -4.92 -1.55
N SER A 90 -16.40 -3.64 -1.20
CA SER A 90 -17.62 -2.86 -1.13
C SER A 90 -17.31 -1.35 -1.08
N GLY A 91 -18.34 -0.52 -1.18
CA GLY A 91 -18.23 0.93 -1.19
C GLY A 91 -17.88 1.51 -2.57
N PRO A 92 -17.50 2.79 -2.65
CA PRO A 92 -17.30 3.46 -3.94
C PRO A 92 -16.23 2.80 -4.82
N LEU A 93 -15.16 2.24 -4.22
CA LEU A 93 -14.07 1.61 -4.98
C LEU A 93 -14.47 0.27 -5.61
N ASP A 94 -15.54 -0.38 -5.14
CA ASP A 94 -16.07 -1.62 -5.74
C ASP A 94 -16.67 -1.40 -7.15
N ALA A 95 -16.92 -0.14 -7.52
CA ALA A 95 -17.30 0.23 -8.89
C ALA A 95 -16.14 0.13 -9.91
N LEU A 96 -14.90 -0.16 -9.45
CA LEU A 96 -13.76 -0.44 -10.31
C LEU A 96 -13.82 -1.88 -10.82
N SER A 97 -13.57 -2.08 -12.12
CA SER A 97 -13.56 -3.41 -12.73
C SER A 97 -12.27 -4.20 -12.44
N SER A 98 -11.18 -3.51 -12.12
CA SER A 98 -9.94 -4.14 -11.69
C SER A 98 -9.14 -3.26 -10.74
N TRP A 99 -8.42 -3.93 -9.85
CA TRP A 99 -7.47 -3.36 -8.91
C TRP A 99 -6.22 -4.23 -8.91
N ARG A 100 -5.08 -3.66 -9.29
CA ARG A 100 -3.78 -4.35 -9.27
C ARG A 100 -2.75 -3.46 -8.63
N HIS A 101 -2.28 -3.85 -7.47
CA HIS A 101 -1.33 -3.10 -6.68
C HIS A 101 -0.01 -3.86 -6.57
N ARG A 102 1.10 -3.19 -6.85
CA ARG A 102 2.44 -3.77 -6.79
C ARG A 102 3.42 -2.76 -6.22
N MET A 103 4.20 -3.20 -5.25
CA MET A 103 5.27 -2.45 -4.61
C MET A 103 6.60 -3.15 -4.87
N ALA A 104 7.68 -2.40 -5.04
CA ALA A 104 9.00 -2.95 -5.23
C ALA A 104 10.05 -2.12 -4.49
N VAL A 105 11.03 -2.80 -3.89
CA VAL A 105 12.21 -2.19 -3.27
C VAL A 105 13.48 -2.75 -3.89
N SER A 106 14.47 -1.90 -4.09
CA SER A 106 15.79 -2.30 -4.56
C SER A 106 16.89 -1.47 -3.89
N PRO A 107 18.08 -2.04 -3.61
CA PRO A 107 19.16 -1.32 -2.98
C PRO A 107 19.70 -0.21 -3.88
N LEU A 108 20.22 0.85 -3.26
CA LEU A 108 21.02 1.89 -3.90
C LEU A 108 22.47 1.79 -3.42
N PRO A 109 23.45 2.26 -4.20
CA PRO A 109 24.89 2.18 -3.85
C PRO A 109 25.26 2.91 -2.54
N ASP A 110 24.46 3.87 -2.13
CA ASP A 110 24.67 4.67 -0.91
C ASP A 110 24.02 4.09 0.34
N GLY A 111 23.55 2.83 0.29
CA GLY A 111 22.91 2.12 1.41
C GLY A 111 21.43 2.44 1.60
N ARG A 112 20.89 3.39 0.83
CA ARG A 112 19.44 3.66 0.79
C ARG A 112 18.72 2.67 -0.13
N CYS A 113 17.40 2.78 -0.23
CA CYS A 113 16.66 1.99 -1.19
C CYS A 113 15.76 2.83 -2.10
N ARG A 114 15.55 2.34 -3.32
CA ARG A 114 14.53 2.83 -4.23
C ARG A 114 13.24 2.09 -3.97
N PHE A 115 12.16 2.82 -3.73
CA PHE A 115 10.81 2.31 -3.59
C PHE A 115 9.96 2.70 -4.79
N ARG A 116 9.34 1.73 -5.42
CA ARG A 116 8.40 1.93 -6.51
C ARG A 116 7.06 1.32 -6.13
N ASP A 117 5.99 2.10 -6.29
CA ASP A 117 4.64 1.68 -5.99
C ASP A 117 3.75 1.96 -7.19
N ARG A 118 3.01 0.96 -7.62
CA ARG A 118 2.17 1.04 -8.80
C ARG A 118 0.79 0.46 -8.51
N LEU A 119 -0.22 1.29 -8.71
CA LEU A 119 -1.62 0.89 -8.72
C LEU A 119 -2.18 1.04 -10.13
N ASP A 120 -2.66 -0.06 -10.71
CA ASP A 120 -3.42 -0.07 -11.96
C ASP A 120 -4.89 -0.33 -11.63
N VAL A 121 -5.77 0.56 -12.07
CA VAL A 121 -7.23 0.45 -11.92
C VAL A 121 -7.93 0.59 -13.27
N SER A 122 -9.05 -0.09 -13.45
CA SER A 122 -9.87 0.01 -14.65
C SER A 122 -11.35 0.03 -14.32
N GLY A 123 -12.17 0.28 -15.32
CA GLY A 123 -13.63 0.40 -15.24
C GLY A 123 -14.13 1.80 -15.55
N ALA A 124 -15.42 1.94 -15.76
CA ALA A 124 -16.05 3.22 -16.10
C ALA A 124 -15.89 4.28 -14.99
N ALA A 125 -15.81 3.85 -13.74
CA ALA A 125 -15.62 4.74 -12.60
C ALA A 125 -14.15 5.21 -12.41
N ALA A 126 -13.18 4.54 -13.03
CA ALA A 126 -11.76 4.82 -12.82
C ALA A 126 -11.34 6.28 -13.10
N PRO A 127 -11.80 6.96 -14.16
CA PRO A 127 -11.45 8.36 -14.39
C PRO A 127 -11.91 9.30 -13.26
N ALA A 128 -13.09 9.08 -12.72
CA ALA A 128 -13.63 9.90 -11.62
C ALA A 128 -12.91 9.67 -10.31
N MET A 129 -12.42 8.46 -10.06
CA MET A 129 -11.74 8.07 -8.81
C MET A 129 -10.24 8.33 -8.84
N TRP A 130 -9.65 8.45 -10.02
CA TRP A 130 -8.20 8.57 -10.19
C TRP A 130 -7.57 9.75 -9.43
N PRO A 131 -8.15 10.97 -9.41
CA PRO A 131 -7.55 12.08 -8.67
C PRO A 131 -7.43 11.81 -7.17
N THR A 132 -8.47 11.20 -6.57
CA THR A 132 -8.47 10.82 -5.15
C THR A 132 -7.44 9.72 -4.87
N LEU A 133 -7.37 8.71 -5.72
CA LEU A 133 -6.36 7.65 -5.59
C LEU A 133 -4.96 8.21 -5.76
N TRP A 134 -4.74 9.10 -6.73
CA TRP A 134 -3.45 9.76 -6.92
C TRP A 134 -3.03 10.55 -5.68
N ALA A 135 -3.93 11.39 -5.13
CA ALA A 135 -3.65 12.19 -3.95
C ALA A 135 -3.33 11.31 -2.72
N LEU A 136 -4.10 10.23 -2.51
CA LEU A 136 -3.87 9.28 -1.42
C LEU A 136 -2.50 8.58 -1.56
N TRP A 137 -2.09 8.21 -2.79
CA TRP A 137 -0.79 7.61 -3.05
C TRP A 137 0.36 8.60 -2.80
N GLN A 138 0.24 9.88 -3.22
CA GLN A 138 1.23 10.91 -2.90
C GLN A 138 1.38 11.10 -1.38
N TRP A 139 0.26 11.18 -0.67
CA TRP A 139 0.24 11.24 0.79
C TRP A 139 0.94 10.02 1.42
N ARG A 140 0.57 8.82 1.00
CA ARG A 140 1.18 7.57 1.45
C ARG A 140 2.69 7.54 1.22
N GLY A 141 3.15 7.95 0.05
CA GLY A 141 4.57 8.01 -0.29
C GLY A 141 5.36 8.93 0.63
N HIS A 142 4.85 10.14 0.86
CA HIS A 142 5.46 11.09 1.81
C HIS A 142 5.54 10.50 3.23
N ARG A 143 4.46 9.89 3.70
CA ARG A 143 4.41 9.28 5.03
C ARG A 143 5.37 8.09 5.17
N LEU A 144 5.55 7.29 4.13
CA LEU A 144 6.53 6.21 4.11
C LEU A 144 7.97 6.76 4.20
N GLN A 145 8.29 7.85 3.51
CA GLN A 145 9.60 8.51 3.65
C GLN A 145 9.84 9.00 5.08
N VAL A 146 8.82 9.58 5.72
CA VAL A 146 8.91 9.99 7.14
C VAL A 146 9.15 8.79 8.06
N LEU A 147 8.46 7.67 7.80
CA LEU A 147 8.61 6.46 8.62
C LEU A 147 9.98 5.80 8.43
N ALA A 148 10.49 5.78 7.20
CA ALA A 148 11.80 5.23 6.88
C ALA A 148 12.95 5.91 7.65
N ARG A 149 12.82 7.24 7.91
CA ARG A 149 13.83 8.04 8.66
C ARG A 149 13.82 7.83 10.17
N ARG A 150 12.71 7.35 10.76
CA ARG A 150 12.48 7.41 12.23
C ARG A 150 13.32 6.44 13.06
N GLU A 151 13.95 5.46 12.44
CA GLU A 151 14.68 4.40 13.13
C GLU A 151 16.02 4.08 12.42
N GLY A 152 16.69 5.12 11.93
CA GLY A 152 18.09 5.09 11.49
C GLY A 152 19.03 5.39 12.65
#